data_8f4fe9231bbf4a9262d79722a6f4e757
#
_entry.id   8f4fe9231bbf4a9262d79722a6f4e757
#
_cell.length_a   1.000
_cell.length_b   1.000
_cell.length_c   1.000
_cell.angle_alpha   90.00
_cell.angle_beta   90.00
_cell.angle_gamma   90.00
#
_symmetry.space_group_name_H-M   'P 1'
#
loop_
_entity.id
_entity.type
_entity.pdbx_description
1 polymer ?
#
loop_
_entity_poly.entity_id
_entity_poly.type
_entity_poly.pdbx_seq_one_letter_code
_entity_poly.pdbx_strand_id
1 'polypeptide(L)'
;MMKKKKHLKVPALAAGTTLVAAMTLMASCSTDYEDQIVYNDIQQPFQQDFLKDTLSFDKLPAEATRHILNLSDPSSEIVGKADYTFRTDNLISVKKSAVGDSLVITSWSAKPVSNVTLEMHIPEADEYIPVAFFDSIPAFSRISFRPSFIGRRNIHKKEDGKYVSFVVPYLDLNRMKTRLTSDDEHFKMLQKIDARWSCSFSNFSWNPTAGESCNFRELRPSYAREWVVITTNYAYMMTTPEYKYVMANFKKVMGGDLYDNNRVPFSADRYQSEMERFKKPKNFILGQSSPAYGGLGGGATWAVTNWNFYGHYASFSGWESITHEFMHCMDYSHNSNMTYAAKTSEGVNVGWTEFIWQLHMWLSKKGDLPYTDRNLLGFHKPENAQYRDCDIRDIFLDDAVLQKNIDSFYKKSRLVKYFTENPLKDNTK
;
A
#
# COMPACT_ATOMS: atom_id res chain seq x y z
N MET A 1 29.97 49.55 41.32
CA MET A 1 31.42 49.74 41.58
C MET A 1 32.16 49.41 40.30
N MET A 2 32.74 50.45 39.69
CA MET A 2 33.46 50.38 38.42
C MET A 2 34.87 49.77 38.62
N LYS A 3 35.35 49.10 37.58
CA LYS A 3 36.80 49.10 37.20
C LYS A 3 36.96 48.27 35.92
N LYS A 4 37.20 48.92 34.86
CA LYS A 4 38.36 49.44 34.14
C LYS A 4 38.96 48.48 33.13
N LYS A 5 38.79 48.88 31.85
CA LYS A 5 39.50 48.37 30.66
C LYS A 5 40.98 48.49 30.76
N LYS A 6 41.73 47.54 30.25
CA LYS A 6 43.09 47.72 29.80
C LYS A 6 43.20 47.31 28.32
N HIS A 7 43.59 48.36 27.54
CA HIS A 7 44.02 48.15 26.16
C HIS A 7 45.51 47.68 26.20
N LEU A 8 45.80 46.70 25.34
CA LEU A 8 47.18 46.43 24.96
C LEU A 8 47.30 46.62 23.45
N LYS A 9 48.24 47.50 23.10
CA LYS A 9 48.62 47.85 21.73
C LYS A 9 49.46 46.74 21.12
N VAL A 10 49.16 46.41 19.86
CA VAL A 10 49.97 45.57 18.99
C VAL A 10 50.93 46.44 18.19
N PRO A 11 52.17 46.07 18.02
CA PRO A 11 52.99 46.63 16.97
C PRO A 11 52.86 45.90 15.68
N ALA A 12 52.66 46.61 14.60
CA ALA A 12 52.75 46.10 13.23
C ALA A 12 54.22 45.91 12.86
N LEU A 13 54.59 44.83 12.20
CA LEU A 13 55.50 44.82 11.04
C LEU A 13 55.70 43.43 10.46
N ALA A 14 55.79 43.43 9.13
CA ALA A 14 56.34 42.43 8.20
C ALA A 14 55.41 41.20 7.92
N ALA A 15 54.60 41.22 6.96
CA ALA A 15 54.76 41.51 5.55
C ALA A 15 55.10 40.33 4.70
N GLY A 16 54.14 39.95 3.89
CA GLY A 16 54.36 39.58 2.52
C GLY A 16 55.23 38.33 2.27
N THR A 17 54.64 37.33 1.74
CA THR A 17 55.16 36.22 0.93
C THR A 17 54.77 34.80 1.35
N THR A 18 53.95 34.63 2.37
CA THR A 18 53.49 33.30 2.75
C THR A 18 51.97 33.08 2.52
N LEU A 19 51.27 34.07 1.92
CA LEU A 19 49.83 34.03 1.75
C LEU A 19 49.36 33.42 0.42
N VAL A 20 50.28 33.18 -0.54
CA VAL A 20 49.93 32.64 -1.86
C VAL A 20 50.01 31.09 -1.88
N ALA A 21 50.83 30.49 -1.01
CA ALA A 21 50.95 29.04 -0.93
C ALA A 21 49.86 28.38 -0.03
N ALA A 22 49.25 29.15 0.88
CA ALA A 22 48.17 28.64 1.76
C ALA A 22 46.80 28.75 1.12
N MET A 23 46.57 29.63 0.14
CA MET A 23 45.30 29.70 -0.60
C MET A 23 45.17 28.65 -1.68
N THR A 24 46.29 28.09 -2.20
CA THR A 24 46.26 27.01 -3.17
C THR A 24 46.08 25.64 -2.53
N LEU A 25 46.26 25.49 -1.22
CA LEU A 25 46.02 24.25 -0.50
C LEU A 25 44.63 24.20 0.18
N MET A 26 43.93 25.34 0.29
CA MET A 26 42.56 25.36 0.80
C MET A 26 41.51 25.25 -0.32
N ALA A 27 41.89 25.45 -1.57
CA ALA A 27 41.04 25.27 -2.74
C ALA A 27 40.91 23.79 -3.19
N SER A 28 41.66 22.88 -2.55
CA SER A 28 41.61 21.46 -2.91
C SER A 28 40.74 20.59 -1.97
N CYS A 29 40.08 21.20 -0.95
CA CYS A 29 39.24 20.48 0.00
C CYS A 29 37.77 20.88 -0.01
N SER A 30 37.35 21.81 -0.84
CA SER A 30 35.96 22.06 -1.18
C SER A 30 35.72 21.71 -2.66
N THR A 31 35.92 20.48 -3.01
CA THR A 31 35.16 19.96 -4.13
C THR A 31 33.74 19.88 -3.61
N ASP A 32 32.99 20.97 -3.79
CA ASP A 32 31.57 20.92 -3.66
C ASP A 32 31.11 19.71 -4.47
N TYR A 33 30.37 18.82 -3.84
CA TYR A 33 29.79 17.65 -4.47
C TYR A 33 29.02 18.02 -5.75
N GLU A 34 28.64 19.27 -5.89
CA GLU A 34 27.97 19.82 -7.07
C GLU A 34 28.85 19.77 -8.32
N ASP A 35 30.17 20.00 -8.19
CA ASP A 35 31.07 20.01 -9.34
C ASP A 35 31.38 18.63 -9.92
N GLN A 36 30.95 17.56 -9.24
CA GLN A 36 31.18 16.18 -9.71
C GLN A 36 29.99 15.55 -10.46
N ILE A 37 28.88 16.28 -10.56
CA ILE A 37 27.60 15.65 -10.89
C ILE A 37 27.16 15.90 -12.31
N VAL A 38 27.37 17.04 -12.91
CA VAL A 38 26.92 17.33 -14.27
C VAL A 38 28.02 17.83 -15.16
N TYR A 39 28.04 17.28 -16.32
CA TYR A 39 28.97 17.64 -17.38
C TYR A 39 28.24 17.93 -18.68
N ASN A 40 28.87 18.71 -19.50
CA ASN A 40 28.35 19.23 -20.75
C ASN A 40 27.64 18.20 -21.63
N ASP A 41 26.65 18.66 -22.34
CA ASP A 41 26.03 17.89 -23.42
C ASP A 41 27.09 17.33 -24.37
N ILE A 42 27.05 16.04 -24.61
CA ILE A 42 28.01 15.39 -25.48
C ILE A 42 27.45 15.46 -26.91
N GLN A 43 28.10 16.24 -27.75
CA GLN A 43 27.65 16.49 -29.13
C GLN A 43 28.30 15.55 -30.16
N GLN A 44 29.26 14.72 -29.77
CA GLN A 44 30.06 13.92 -30.70
C GLN A 44 29.53 12.48 -30.86
N PRO A 45 29.70 11.87 -32.05
CA PRO A 45 29.32 10.50 -32.29
C PRO A 45 30.15 9.49 -31.46
N PHE A 46 29.53 8.37 -31.18
CA PHE A 46 30.03 7.31 -30.33
C PHE A 46 31.43 6.84 -30.68
N GLN A 47 32.36 6.97 -29.71
CA GLN A 47 33.55 6.14 -29.66
C GLN A 47 33.27 4.86 -28.86
N GLN A 48 34.03 3.80 -29.10
CA GLN A 48 33.79 2.50 -28.47
C GLN A 48 33.86 2.56 -26.92
N ASP A 49 34.63 3.50 -26.34
CA ASP A 49 34.71 3.71 -24.90
C ASP A 49 33.46 4.44 -24.32
N PHE A 50 32.79 5.20 -25.14
CA PHE A 50 31.55 5.87 -24.78
C PHE A 50 30.42 4.86 -24.44
N LEU A 51 30.34 3.76 -25.17
CA LEU A 51 29.35 2.72 -24.94
C LEU A 51 29.49 2.02 -23.59
N LYS A 52 30.69 1.96 -23.03
CA LYS A 52 30.93 1.37 -21.71
C LYS A 52 30.34 2.17 -20.56
N ASP A 53 30.20 3.48 -20.73
CA ASP A 53 29.66 4.38 -19.73
C ASP A 53 28.14 4.60 -19.90
N THR A 54 27.55 4.08 -20.99
CA THR A 54 26.11 4.21 -21.22
C THR A 54 25.34 3.50 -20.11
N LEU A 55 24.40 4.21 -19.50
CA LEU A 55 23.56 3.68 -18.46
C LEU A 55 22.70 2.54 -19.03
N SER A 56 22.83 1.38 -18.39
CA SER A 56 22.05 0.19 -18.70
C SER A 56 21.21 -0.21 -17.48
N PHE A 57 20.13 -0.91 -17.74
CA PHE A 57 19.31 -1.49 -16.68
C PHE A 57 20.06 -2.58 -15.93
N ASP A 58 19.95 -2.56 -14.61
CA ASP A 58 20.26 -3.73 -13.81
C ASP A 58 19.12 -4.75 -13.96
N LYS A 59 19.37 -5.88 -14.63
CA LYS A 59 18.45 -7.01 -14.60
C LYS A 59 18.64 -7.75 -13.29
N LEU A 60 17.60 -7.80 -12.49
CA LEU A 60 17.63 -8.39 -11.17
C LEU A 60 16.79 -9.68 -11.16
N PRO A 61 17.26 -10.72 -10.45
CA PRO A 61 16.52 -11.97 -10.35
C PRO A 61 15.15 -11.76 -9.72
N ALA A 62 14.20 -12.61 -10.09
CA ALA A 62 12.86 -12.63 -9.50
C ALA A 62 12.83 -13.10 -8.04
N GLU A 63 13.97 -13.53 -7.51
CA GLU A 63 14.08 -14.06 -6.15
C GLU A 63 14.08 -12.94 -5.11
N ALA A 64 13.24 -13.09 -4.10
CA ALA A 64 13.23 -12.20 -2.97
C ALA A 64 14.50 -12.38 -2.13
N THR A 65 15.11 -11.28 -1.72
CA THR A 65 16.18 -11.32 -0.71
C THR A 65 15.64 -11.81 0.64
N ARG A 66 14.38 -11.47 0.95
CA ARG A 66 13.66 -11.91 2.15
C ARG A 66 12.15 -11.94 1.88
N HIS A 67 11.50 -13.03 2.26
CA HIS A 67 10.04 -13.05 2.36
C HIS A 67 9.58 -12.40 3.67
N ILE A 68 8.44 -11.75 3.65
CA ILE A 68 7.76 -11.19 4.82
C ILE A 68 6.46 -11.95 5.08
N LEU A 69 5.99 -11.97 6.32
CA LEU A 69 4.81 -12.71 6.74
C LEU A 69 4.91 -14.21 6.36
N ASN A 70 6.07 -14.86 6.57
CA ASN A 70 6.14 -16.30 6.38
C ASN A 70 5.18 -16.99 7.34
N LEU A 71 4.52 -18.06 6.89
CA LEU A 71 3.53 -18.76 7.69
C LEU A 71 4.11 -19.32 8.99
N SER A 72 5.41 -19.63 9.01
CA SER A 72 6.15 -20.14 10.16
C SER A 72 6.70 -19.04 11.09
N ASP A 73 6.62 -17.76 10.70
CA ASP A 73 7.10 -16.68 11.54
C ASP A 73 6.25 -16.59 12.83
N PRO A 74 6.84 -16.40 14.01
CA PRO A 74 6.06 -16.16 15.20
C PRO A 74 5.38 -14.78 15.14
N SER A 75 4.20 -14.68 15.74
CA SER A 75 3.43 -13.43 15.82
C SER A 75 4.27 -12.26 16.39
N SER A 76 5.16 -12.53 17.33
CA SER A 76 6.05 -11.53 17.94
C SER A 76 7.01 -10.84 16.96
N GLU A 77 7.27 -11.43 15.81
CA GLU A 77 8.11 -10.82 14.77
C GLU A 77 7.35 -9.81 13.91
N ILE A 78 6.02 -9.86 13.90
CA ILE A 78 5.16 -9.00 13.06
C ILE A 78 4.46 -7.93 13.89
N VAL A 79 3.90 -8.34 15.03
CA VAL A 79 3.02 -7.49 15.84
C VAL A 79 3.80 -6.36 16.50
N GLY A 80 3.31 -5.13 16.33
CA GLY A 80 3.94 -3.94 16.90
C GLY A 80 5.27 -3.55 16.30
N LYS A 81 5.67 -4.16 15.18
CA LYS A 81 6.93 -3.82 14.50
C LYS A 81 6.70 -2.79 13.41
N ALA A 82 7.50 -1.72 13.42
CA ALA A 82 7.42 -0.65 12.42
C ALA A 82 7.63 -1.16 10.98
N ASP A 83 8.50 -2.15 10.80
CA ASP A 83 8.77 -2.78 9.52
C ASP A 83 7.58 -3.57 8.95
N TYR A 84 6.61 -3.90 9.80
CA TYR A 84 5.38 -4.57 9.42
C TYR A 84 4.18 -3.61 9.40
N THR A 85 4.42 -2.44 8.79
CA THR A 85 3.38 -1.46 8.48
C THR A 85 3.34 -1.26 6.97
N PHE A 86 2.15 -1.29 6.40
CA PHE A 86 1.94 -1.06 4.97
C PHE A 86 0.91 0.05 4.72
N ARG A 87 0.92 0.58 3.50
CA ARG A 87 -0.06 1.57 3.05
C ARG A 87 -0.85 1.00 1.89
N THR A 88 -2.16 1.17 1.92
CA THR A 88 -3.05 0.66 0.86
C THR A 88 -2.80 1.34 -0.49
N ASP A 89 -2.41 2.60 -0.50
CA ASP A 89 -2.08 3.39 -1.70
C ASP A 89 -0.61 3.22 -2.14
N ASN A 90 0.17 2.37 -1.48
CA ASN A 90 1.59 2.14 -1.81
C ASN A 90 2.06 0.75 -1.34
N LEU A 91 1.43 -0.29 -1.88
CA LEU A 91 1.70 -1.68 -1.50
C LEU A 91 3.07 -2.16 -1.98
N ILE A 92 3.63 -1.54 -3.02
CA ILE A 92 4.98 -1.84 -3.50
C ILE A 92 5.78 -0.55 -3.41
N SER A 93 6.72 -0.49 -2.50
CA SER A 93 7.45 0.73 -2.16
C SER A 93 8.95 0.57 -2.29
N VAL A 94 9.63 1.68 -2.58
CA VAL A 94 11.09 1.75 -2.68
C VAL A 94 11.62 2.64 -1.56
N LYS A 95 12.61 2.16 -0.83
CA LYS A 95 13.30 2.93 0.22
C LYS A 95 14.81 2.76 0.10
N LYS A 96 15.57 3.72 0.58
CA LYS A 96 17.01 3.54 0.81
C LYS A 96 17.21 2.62 2.02
N SER A 97 18.16 1.71 1.92
CA SER A 97 18.60 0.93 3.07
C SER A 97 19.18 1.85 4.15
N ALA A 98 19.02 1.46 5.41
CA ALA A 98 19.67 2.15 6.53
C ALA A 98 21.21 2.04 6.48
N VAL A 99 21.73 1.06 5.76
CA VAL A 99 23.17 0.79 5.64
C VAL A 99 23.58 0.85 4.18
N GLY A 100 24.55 1.70 3.86
CA GLY A 100 25.13 1.82 2.52
C GLY A 100 24.19 2.43 1.46
N ASP A 101 24.56 2.26 0.20
CA ASP A 101 23.86 2.79 -0.98
C ASP A 101 23.03 1.70 -1.67
N SER A 102 22.24 0.98 -0.88
CA SER A 102 21.30 -0.01 -1.40
C SER A 102 19.87 0.51 -1.37
N LEU A 103 19.09 0.09 -2.35
CA LEU A 103 17.64 0.24 -2.38
C LEU A 103 16.98 -1.02 -1.84
N VAL A 104 15.85 -0.84 -1.16
CA VAL A 104 14.99 -1.92 -0.70
C VAL A 104 13.62 -1.72 -1.32
N ILE A 105 13.21 -2.66 -2.17
CA ILE A 105 11.83 -2.76 -2.65
C ILE A 105 11.08 -3.66 -1.66
N THR A 106 9.99 -3.18 -1.12
CA THR A 106 9.10 -3.97 -0.26
C THR A 106 7.78 -4.15 -0.97
N SER A 107 7.38 -5.40 -1.20
CA SER A 107 6.09 -5.78 -1.77
C SER A 107 5.19 -6.37 -0.69
N TRP A 108 4.09 -5.70 -0.44
CA TRP A 108 2.95 -6.18 0.34
C TRP A 108 1.87 -6.82 -0.54
N SER A 109 2.07 -6.84 -1.87
CA SER A 109 1.13 -7.51 -2.75
C SER A 109 1.03 -8.99 -2.41
N ALA A 110 -0.18 -9.52 -2.39
CA ALA A 110 -0.43 -10.95 -2.19
C ALA A 110 -0.22 -11.79 -3.46
N LYS A 111 -0.03 -11.12 -4.61
CA LYS A 111 0.39 -11.74 -5.88
C LYS A 111 1.74 -11.19 -6.30
N PRO A 112 2.56 -11.98 -6.99
CA PRO A 112 3.72 -11.43 -7.68
C PRO A 112 3.27 -10.40 -8.72
N VAL A 113 4.14 -9.45 -9.01
CA VAL A 113 3.94 -8.43 -10.04
C VAL A 113 5.04 -8.57 -11.07
N SER A 114 4.66 -8.62 -12.35
CA SER A 114 5.59 -8.89 -13.46
C SER A 114 6.06 -7.60 -14.15
N ASN A 115 7.18 -7.69 -14.87
CA ASN A 115 7.68 -6.64 -15.75
C ASN A 115 7.80 -5.27 -15.08
N VAL A 116 8.42 -5.23 -13.90
CA VAL A 116 8.53 -3.98 -13.13
C VAL A 116 9.81 -3.26 -13.45
N THR A 117 9.70 -2.02 -13.89
CA THR A 117 10.84 -1.12 -14.07
C THR A 117 10.89 -0.14 -12.90
N LEU A 118 12.05 -0.03 -12.27
CA LEU A 118 12.36 1.04 -11.33
C LEU A 118 13.00 2.18 -12.10
N GLU A 119 12.41 3.35 -12.00
CA GLU A 119 12.93 4.58 -12.54
C GLU A 119 13.29 5.56 -11.42
N MET A 120 14.36 6.31 -11.63
CA MET A 120 14.79 7.35 -10.71
C MET A 120 14.92 8.69 -11.43
N HIS A 121 14.36 9.72 -10.84
CA HIS A 121 14.63 11.09 -11.29
C HIS A 121 16.06 11.45 -10.92
N ILE A 122 16.90 11.63 -11.93
CA ILE A 122 18.28 12.06 -11.77
C ILE A 122 18.33 13.57 -12.02
N PRO A 123 18.60 14.39 -11.01
CA PRO A 123 18.53 15.85 -11.14
C PRO A 123 19.42 16.40 -12.26
N GLU A 124 20.56 15.76 -12.48
CA GLU A 124 21.55 16.15 -13.46
C GLU A 124 21.07 15.95 -14.91
N ALA A 125 20.19 14.97 -15.11
CA ALA A 125 19.53 14.75 -16.39
C ALA A 125 18.18 15.47 -16.49
N ASP A 126 17.61 15.83 -15.34
CA ASP A 126 16.26 16.38 -15.19
C ASP A 126 15.17 15.47 -15.79
N GLU A 127 15.38 14.16 -15.71
CA GLU A 127 14.48 13.12 -16.24
C GLU A 127 14.40 11.92 -15.30
N TYR A 128 13.30 11.14 -15.44
CA TYR A 128 13.21 9.80 -14.87
C TYR A 128 13.95 8.82 -15.75
N ILE A 129 14.98 8.21 -15.21
CA ILE A 129 15.82 7.25 -15.92
C ILE A 129 15.54 5.87 -15.36
N PRO A 130 15.30 4.87 -16.22
CA PRO A 130 15.21 3.49 -15.80
C PRO A 130 16.57 3.01 -15.24
N VAL A 131 16.56 2.43 -14.04
CA VAL A 131 17.79 2.01 -13.34
C VAL A 131 17.80 0.53 -12.99
N ALA A 132 16.65 -0.11 -12.90
CA ALA A 132 16.55 -1.55 -12.70
C ALA A 132 15.27 -2.11 -13.32
N PHE A 133 15.35 -3.36 -13.77
CA PHE A 133 14.22 -4.13 -14.28
C PHE A 133 14.11 -5.45 -13.51
N PHE A 134 12.88 -5.79 -13.15
CA PHE A 134 12.54 -7.03 -12.47
C PHE A 134 11.55 -7.80 -13.34
N ASP A 135 11.91 -9.01 -13.77
CA ASP A 135 10.96 -9.90 -14.46
C ASP A 135 9.73 -10.16 -13.58
N SER A 136 9.96 -10.28 -12.26
CA SER A 136 8.90 -10.37 -11.27
C SER A 136 9.35 -9.85 -9.91
N ILE A 137 8.45 -9.18 -9.18
CA ILE A 137 8.58 -8.90 -7.76
C ILE A 137 7.67 -9.90 -7.02
N PRO A 138 8.23 -10.82 -6.21
CA PRO A 138 7.43 -11.83 -5.52
C PRO A 138 6.43 -11.23 -4.54
N ALA A 139 5.36 -11.98 -4.26
CA ALA A 139 4.40 -11.65 -3.23
C ALA A 139 5.07 -11.62 -1.85
N PHE A 140 4.64 -10.71 -0.98
CA PHE A 140 5.12 -10.58 0.39
C PHE A 140 6.64 -10.67 0.50
N SER A 141 7.35 -9.75 -0.16
CA SER A 141 8.79 -9.85 -0.30
C SER A 141 9.53 -8.54 -0.06
N ARG A 142 10.82 -8.66 0.23
CA ARG A 142 11.79 -7.57 0.17
C ARG A 142 12.92 -7.96 -0.76
N ILE A 143 13.28 -7.06 -1.66
CA ILE A 143 14.43 -7.20 -2.55
C ILE A 143 15.38 -6.07 -2.22
N SER A 144 16.62 -6.40 -1.87
CA SER A 144 17.66 -5.41 -1.58
C SER A 144 18.75 -5.50 -2.64
N PHE A 145 19.12 -4.37 -3.23
CA PHE A 145 20.19 -4.31 -4.21
C PHE A 145 20.88 -2.94 -4.21
N ARG A 146 22.13 -2.90 -4.66
CA ARG A 146 22.84 -1.66 -4.90
C ARG A 146 22.79 -1.35 -6.39
N PRO A 147 22.21 -0.20 -6.80
CA PRO A 147 22.19 0.19 -8.21
C PRO A 147 23.60 0.32 -8.79
N SER A 148 23.82 -0.24 -9.97
CA SER A 148 25.14 -0.32 -10.59
C SER A 148 25.69 1.04 -11.03
N PHE A 149 24.82 2.03 -11.23
CA PHE A 149 25.21 3.38 -11.68
C PHE A 149 25.89 4.22 -10.60
N ILE A 150 25.86 3.81 -9.34
CA ILE A 150 26.42 4.58 -8.23
C ILE A 150 27.93 4.49 -8.22
N GLY A 151 28.58 5.65 -8.04
CA GLY A 151 30.05 5.78 -7.91
C GLY A 151 30.81 5.67 -9.22
N ARG A 152 30.10 5.69 -10.36
CA ARG A 152 30.74 5.67 -11.69
C ARG A 152 30.20 6.79 -12.58
N ARG A 153 30.93 7.09 -13.64
CA ARG A 153 30.44 7.93 -14.72
C ARG A 153 29.34 7.20 -15.47
N ASN A 154 28.26 7.90 -15.76
CA ASN A 154 27.12 7.40 -16.53
C ASN A 154 26.85 8.34 -17.69
N ILE A 155 26.38 7.81 -18.80
CA ILE A 155 25.93 8.56 -19.97
C ILE A 155 24.50 8.16 -20.26
N HIS A 156 23.64 9.14 -20.38
CA HIS A 156 22.23 8.96 -20.68
C HIS A 156 21.83 9.77 -21.91
N LYS A 157 21.07 9.15 -22.80
CA LYS A 157 20.45 9.83 -23.93
C LYS A 157 19.08 10.35 -23.49
N LYS A 158 18.92 11.65 -23.45
CA LYS A 158 17.67 12.34 -23.09
C LYS A 158 16.59 12.13 -24.17
N GLU A 159 15.34 12.37 -23.79
CA GLU A 159 14.20 12.31 -24.70
C GLU A 159 14.37 13.26 -25.92
N ASP A 160 15.03 14.41 -25.74
CA ASP A 160 15.34 15.36 -26.82
C ASP A 160 16.48 14.90 -27.75
N GLY A 161 17.03 13.71 -27.51
CA GLY A 161 18.10 13.11 -28.30
C GLY A 161 19.52 13.51 -27.90
N LYS A 162 19.69 14.46 -26.97
CA LYS A 162 21.01 14.86 -26.45
C LYS A 162 21.53 13.85 -25.45
N TYR A 163 22.85 13.84 -25.25
CA TYR A 163 23.50 13.01 -24.25
C TYR A 163 23.93 13.87 -23.06
N VAL A 164 23.71 13.37 -21.86
CA VAL A 164 24.20 13.93 -20.62
C VAL A 164 25.12 12.94 -19.92
N SER A 165 26.24 13.43 -19.40
CA SER A 165 27.19 12.63 -18.61
C SER A 165 27.17 13.09 -17.17
N PHE A 166 27.02 12.17 -16.23
CA PHE A 166 26.94 12.46 -14.80
C PHE A 166 27.55 11.37 -13.93
N VAL A 167 27.82 11.71 -12.67
CA VAL A 167 28.24 10.77 -11.62
C VAL A 167 27.27 10.93 -10.44
N VAL A 168 26.73 9.81 -9.99
CA VAL A 168 25.96 9.76 -8.73
C VAL A 168 26.84 9.12 -7.67
N PRO A 169 27.44 9.89 -6.77
CA PRO A 169 28.41 9.35 -5.82
C PRO A 169 27.75 8.48 -4.73
N TYR A 170 26.50 8.78 -4.35
CA TYR A 170 25.72 8.04 -3.37
C TYR A 170 24.20 8.23 -3.59
N LEU A 171 23.40 7.36 -3.03
CA LEU A 171 21.93 7.47 -3.07
C LEU A 171 21.42 8.55 -2.12
N ASP A 172 20.67 9.50 -2.67
CA ASP A 172 19.89 10.49 -1.90
C ASP A 172 18.44 10.54 -2.42
N LEU A 173 17.52 9.83 -1.76
CA LEU A 173 16.12 9.80 -2.16
C LEU A 173 15.33 11.09 -1.84
N ASN A 174 15.94 12.07 -1.18
CA ASN A 174 15.35 13.39 -1.08
C ASN A 174 15.51 14.17 -2.40
N ARG A 175 16.60 13.96 -3.09
CA ARG A 175 16.90 14.56 -4.40
C ARG A 175 16.43 13.69 -5.56
N MET A 176 16.71 12.39 -5.48
CA MET A 176 16.39 11.40 -6.53
C MET A 176 15.06 10.70 -6.21
N LYS A 177 13.96 11.18 -6.79
CA LYS A 177 12.66 10.54 -6.62
C LYS A 177 12.63 9.20 -7.35
N THR A 178 11.91 8.24 -6.80
CA THR A 178 11.73 6.92 -7.41
C THR A 178 10.29 6.73 -7.85
N ARG A 179 10.09 5.99 -8.93
CA ARG A 179 8.78 5.45 -9.32
C ARG A 179 8.94 4.03 -9.87
N LEU A 180 7.90 3.24 -9.69
CA LEU A 180 7.79 1.91 -10.30
C LEU A 180 6.77 1.99 -11.43
N THR A 181 7.09 1.36 -12.56
CA THR A 181 6.18 1.21 -13.70
C THR A 181 6.11 -0.25 -14.10
N SER A 182 4.96 -0.68 -14.62
CA SER A 182 4.73 -2.04 -15.12
C SER A 182 3.54 -2.06 -16.06
N ASP A 183 3.53 -2.98 -17.02
CA ASP A 183 2.37 -3.31 -17.86
C ASP A 183 1.44 -4.34 -17.23
N ASP A 184 1.82 -4.93 -16.10
CA ASP A 184 1.01 -5.88 -15.33
C ASP A 184 -0.31 -5.26 -14.87
N GLU A 185 -1.43 -5.87 -15.26
CA GLU A 185 -2.77 -5.36 -14.93
C GLU A 185 -3.05 -5.35 -13.43
N HIS A 186 -2.52 -6.33 -12.69
CA HIS A 186 -2.63 -6.33 -11.23
C HIS A 186 -1.88 -5.13 -10.62
N PHE A 187 -0.66 -4.84 -11.11
CA PHE A 187 0.08 -3.65 -10.67
C PHE A 187 -0.71 -2.37 -10.94
N LYS A 188 -1.30 -2.24 -12.14
CA LYS A 188 -2.13 -1.08 -12.49
C LYS A 188 -3.36 -0.95 -11.60
N MET A 189 -3.98 -2.07 -11.19
CA MET A 189 -5.06 -2.05 -10.20
C MET A 189 -4.58 -1.49 -8.86
N LEU A 190 -3.44 -1.96 -8.35
CA LEU A 190 -2.87 -1.46 -7.09
C LEU A 190 -2.55 0.04 -7.16
N GLN A 191 -2.07 0.52 -8.29
CA GLN A 191 -1.76 1.94 -8.52
C GLN A 191 -3.01 2.86 -8.54
N LYS A 192 -4.20 2.31 -8.78
CA LYS A 192 -5.46 3.07 -8.75
C LYS A 192 -5.97 3.35 -7.35
N ILE A 193 -5.45 2.67 -6.33
CA ILE A 193 -5.94 2.83 -4.96
C ILE A 193 -5.58 4.22 -4.45
N ASP A 194 -6.60 5.01 -4.13
CA ASP A 194 -6.48 6.37 -3.61
C ASP A 194 -6.87 6.51 -2.12
N ALA A 195 -7.31 5.42 -1.50
CA ALA A 195 -7.52 5.34 -0.06
C ALA A 195 -6.18 5.20 0.67
N ARG A 196 -5.84 6.21 1.49
CA ARG A 196 -4.50 6.37 2.09
C ARG A 196 -4.45 5.84 3.52
N TRP A 197 -4.69 4.55 3.68
CA TRP A 197 -4.67 3.91 4.98
C TRP A 197 -3.27 3.36 5.29
N SER A 198 -2.82 3.61 6.52
CA SER A 198 -1.62 3.00 7.08
C SER A 198 -2.05 1.89 8.02
N CYS A 199 -1.68 0.66 7.72
CA CYS A 199 -2.10 -0.54 8.44
C CYS A 199 -0.92 -1.17 9.15
N SER A 200 -1.09 -1.45 10.43
CA SER A 200 -0.15 -2.20 11.27
C SER A 200 -0.87 -3.35 11.97
N PHE A 201 -0.13 -4.24 12.61
CA PHE A 201 -0.67 -5.44 13.23
C PHE A 201 -0.51 -5.41 14.75
N SER A 202 -1.53 -5.93 15.48
CA SER A 202 -1.52 -6.01 16.95
C SER A 202 -2.22 -7.26 17.46
N ASN A 203 -1.71 -7.80 18.54
CA ASN A 203 -2.43 -8.76 19.38
C ASN A 203 -3.31 -8.08 20.42
N PHE A 204 -3.28 -6.74 20.48
CA PHE A 204 -3.97 -5.93 21.49
C PHE A 204 -3.73 -6.46 22.93
N SER A 205 -4.81 -6.75 23.66
CA SER A 205 -4.75 -7.28 25.01
C SER A 205 -4.72 -8.81 25.07
N TRP A 206 -4.47 -9.51 23.95
CA TRP A 206 -4.41 -10.96 23.97
C TRP A 206 -3.35 -11.47 24.95
N ASN A 207 -3.75 -12.45 25.74
CA ASN A 207 -2.91 -13.12 26.72
C ASN A 207 -3.22 -14.62 26.69
N PRO A 208 -2.24 -15.49 26.42
CA PRO A 208 -2.44 -16.93 26.34
C PRO A 208 -2.98 -17.55 27.61
N THR A 209 -2.74 -16.92 28.78
CA THR A 209 -3.23 -17.42 30.09
C THR A 209 -4.67 -17.00 30.36
N ALA A 210 -5.22 -15.99 29.66
CA ALA A 210 -6.59 -15.55 29.86
C ALA A 210 -7.62 -16.42 29.10
N GLY A 211 -7.17 -17.28 28.18
CA GLY A 211 -8.02 -18.20 27.43
C GLY A 211 -9.16 -17.51 26.70
N GLU A 212 -10.37 -18.07 26.80
CA GLU A 212 -11.56 -17.56 26.14
C GLU A 212 -12.09 -16.22 26.69
N SER A 213 -11.66 -15.83 27.88
CA SER A 213 -12.06 -14.55 28.49
C SER A 213 -11.41 -13.32 27.81
N CYS A 214 -10.39 -13.53 26.97
CA CYS A 214 -9.76 -12.45 26.23
C CYS A 214 -10.55 -12.06 24.98
N ASN A 215 -10.79 -10.77 24.79
CA ASN A 215 -11.51 -10.24 23.64
C ASN A 215 -10.75 -10.42 22.31
N PHE A 216 -9.46 -10.61 22.36
CA PHE A 216 -8.58 -10.76 21.22
C PHE A 216 -7.91 -12.12 21.17
N ARG A 217 -7.36 -12.45 20.03
CA ARG A 217 -6.54 -13.65 19.78
C ARG A 217 -5.19 -13.25 19.22
N GLU A 218 -4.27 -14.20 19.21
CA GLU A 218 -2.98 -14.04 18.56
C GLU A 218 -3.15 -13.86 17.05
N LEU A 219 -2.64 -12.77 16.52
CA LEU A 219 -2.63 -12.55 15.08
C LEU A 219 -1.43 -13.28 14.44
N ARG A 220 -1.70 -14.41 13.83
CA ARG A 220 -0.69 -15.20 13.11
C ARG A 220 -0.41 -14.63 11.71
N PRO A 221 0.75 -14.94 11.10
CA PRO A 221 1.09 -14.49 9.76
C PRO A 221 0.04 -14.81 8.69
N SER A 222 -0.63 -15.96 8.79
CA SER A 222 -1.72 -16.35 7.89
C SER A 222 -2.87 -15.35 7.90
N TYR A 223 -3.29 -14.91 9.08
CA TYR A 223 -4.32 -13.87 9.24
C TYR A 223 -3.83 -12.49 8.81
N ALA A 224 -2.55 -12.18 9.09
CA ALA A 224 -1.96 -10.92 8.64
C ALA A 224 -1.93 -10.81 7.10
N ARG A 225 -1.63 -11.91 6.39
CA ARG A 225 -1.73 -11.97 4.92
C ARG A 225 -3.15 -11.74 4.41
N GLU A 226 -4.14 -12.37 5.03
CA GLU A 226 -5.55 -12.16 4.68
C GLU A 226 -5.99 -10.73 4.95
N TRP A 227 -5.50 -10.10 6.02
CA TRP A 227 -5.74 -8.67 6.27
C TRP A 227 -5.21 -7.77 5.15
N VAL A 228 -4.05 -8.08 4.57
CA VAL A 228 -3.55 -7.33 3.42
C VAL A 228 -4.50 -7.48 2.23
N VAL A 229 -5.00 -8.69 1.95
CA VAL A 229 -5.99 -8.93 0.89
C VAL A 229 -7.29 -8.17 1.14
N ILE A 230 -7.84 -8.28 2.35
CA ILE A 230 -9.09 -7.60 2.76
C ILE A 230 -8.99 -6.10 2.61
N THR A 231 -7.94 -5.50 3.20
CA THR A 231 -7.77 -4.03 3.19
C THR A 231 -7.48 -3.50 1.80
N THR A 232 -6.73 -4.24 0.98
CA THR A 232 -6.46 -3.88 -0.41
C THR A 232 -7.73 -3.91 -1.25
N ASN A 233 -8.51 -4.98 -1.19
CA ASN A 233 -9.78 -5.06 -1.93
C ASN A 233 -10.74 -3.97 -1.46
N TYR A 234 -10.84 -3.73 -0.16
CA TYR A 234 -11.74 -2.72 0.39
C TYR A 234 -11.34 -1.30 -0.06
N ALA A 235 -10.05 -0.97 0.02
CA ALA A 235 -9.51 0.30 -0.46
C ALA A 235 -9.73 0.47 -1.98
N TYR A 236 -9.50 -0.60 -2.75
CA TYR A 236 -9.71 -0.59 -4.20
C TYR A 236 -11.17 -0.36 -4.57
N MET A 237 -12.12 -1.05 -3.91
CA MET A 237 -13.55 -0.85 -4.16
C MET A 237 -13.95 0.62 -4.10
N MET A 238 -13.39 1.40 -3.18
CA MET A 238 -13.68 2.83 -3.04
C MET A 238 -13.14 3.70 -4.18
N THR A 239 -12.27 3.16 -5.03
CA THR A 239 -11.74 3.87 -6.21
C THR A 239 -12.59 3.67 -7.45
N THR A 240 -13.43 2.62 -7.46
CA THR A 240 -14.15 2.15 -8.63
C THR A 240 -15.24 3.13 -9.11
N PRO A 241 -15.52 3.16 -10.41
CA PRO A 241 -16.64 3.93 -10.95
C PRO A 241 -17.98 3.53 -10.35
N GLU A 242 -18.17 2.23 -10.09
CA GLU A 242 -19.38 1.68 -9.48
C GLU A 242 -19.61 2.23 -8.08
N TYR A 243 -18.57 2.27 -7.25
CA TYR A 243 -18.63 2.87 -5.92
C TYR A 243 -19.07 4.33 -5.99
N LYS A 244 -18.39 5.12 -6.82
CA LYS A 244 -18.69 6.55 -7.00
C LYS A 244 -20.14 6.76 -7.49
N TYR A 245 -20.56 5.95 -8.45
CA TYR A 245 -21.92 6.01 -8.99
C TYR A 245 -22.97 5.69 -7.92
N VAL A 246 -22.76 4.62 -7.14
CA VAL A 246 -23.72 4.24 -6.09
C VAL A 246 -23.77 5.31 -5.01
N MET A 247 -22.65 5.85 -4.57
CA MET A 247 -22.63 6.93 -3.56
C MET A 247 -23.40 8.16 -4.02
N ALA A 248 -23.34 8.51 -5.29
CA ALA A 248 -24.11 9.61 -5.87
C ALA A 248 -25.60 9.28 -6.09
N ASN A 249 -25.97 7.99 -6.14
CA ASN A 249 -27.32 7.51 -6.48
C ASN A 249 -27.81 6.45 -5.50
N PHE A 250 -27.40 6.51 -4.24
CA PHE A 250 -27.52 5.41 -3.28
C PHE A 250 -28.96 4.91 -3.15
N LYS A 251 -29.92 5.79 -2.90
CA LYS A 251 -31.33 5.46 -2.76
C LYS A 251 -31.89 4.74 -4.00
N LYS A 252 -31.52 5.22 -5.19
CA LYS A 252 -31.95 4.63 -6.46
C LYS A 252 -31.45 3.19 -6.63
N VAL A 253 -30.18 2.93 -6.27
CA VAL A 253 -29.54 1.63 -6.45
C VAL A 253 -29.89 0.68 -5.33
N MET A 254 -29.79 1.14 -4.07
CA MET A 254 -29.93 0.28 -2.89
C MET A 254 -31.34 0.24 -2.31
N GLY A 255 -32.25 1.16 -2.72
CA GLY A 255 -33.66 1.16 -2.32
C GLY A 255 -33.98 1.91 -1.05
N GLY A 256 -33.05 2.69 -0.50
CA GLY A 256 -33.23 3.57 0.67
C GLY A 256 -31.97 4.36 0.94
N ASP A 257 -32.00 5.24 1.92
CA ASP A 257 -30.91 6.13 2.25
C ASP A 257 -30.00 5.55 3.35
N LEU A 258 -28.71 5.91 3.34
CA LEU A 258 -27.86 5.82 4.51
C LEU A 258 -28.25 6.91 5.51
N TYR A 259 -28.07 6.64 6.80
CA TYR A 259 -28.29 7.61 7.85
C TYR A 259 -27.21 7.52 8.95
N ASP A 260 -27.01 8.64 9.64
CA ASP A 260 -26.00 8.78 10.67
C ASP A 260 -26.43 8.23 12.05
N ASN A 261 -25.61 8.47 13.08
CA ASN A 261 -25.86 8.05 14.46
C ASN A 261 -27.14 8.67 15.09
N ASN A 262 -27.63 9.77 14.54
CA ASN A 262 -28.86 10.42 14.95
C ASN A 262 -30.07 10.00 14.10
N ARG A 263 -29.86 9.01 13.23
CA ARG A 263 -30.84 8.52 12.24
C ARG A 263 -31.25 9.55 11.21
N VAL A 264 -30.43 10.58 10.99
CA VAL A 264 -30.66 11.58 9.95
C VAL A 264 -30.20 11.01 8.61
N PRO A 265 -31.09 10.91 7.61
CA PRO A 265 -30.71 10.45 6.26
C PRO A 265 -29.64 11.33 5.64
N PHE A 266 -28.73 10.73 4.88
CA PHE A 266 -27.68 11.47 4.20
C PHE A 266 -28.26 12.33 3.08
N SER A 267 -27.86 13.60 3.08
CA SER A 267 -28.02 14.49 1.90
C SER A 267 -27.00 14.12 0.82
N ALA A 268 -27.19 14.64 -0.40
CA ALA A 268 -26.24 14.48 -1.50
C ALA A 268 -24.83 14.95 -1.10
N ASP A 269 -24.72 16.10 -0.44
CA ASP A 269 -23.43 16.63 0.04
C ASP A 269 -22.80 15.72 1.09
N ARG A 270 -23.63 15.08 1.94
CA ARG A 270 -23.13 14.13 2.93
C ARG A 270 -22.56 12.89 2.28
N TYR A 271 -23.23 12.31 1.28
CA TYR A 271 -22.69 11.18 0.50
C TYR A 271 -21.32 11.53 -0.09
N GLN A 272 -21.21 12.69 -0.74
CA GLN A 272 -19.95 13.16 -1.32
C GLN A 272 -18.87 13.33 -0.25
N SER A 273 -19.17 13.96 0.87
CA SER A 273 -18.20 14.20 1.94
C SER A 273 -17.72 12.91 2.60
N GLU A 274 -18.60 11.93 2.81
CA GLU A 274 -18.22 10.62 3.35
C GLU A 274 -17.36 9.83 2.38
N MET A 275 -17.68 9.86 1.09
CA MET A 275 -16.88 9.23 0.06
C MET A 275 -15.41 9.71 0.10
N GLU A 276 -15.21 11.02 0.27
CA GLU A 276 -13.87 11.59 0.42
C GLU A 276 -13.25 11.29 1.79
N ARG A 277 -14.07 11.30 2.87
CA ARG A 277 -13.59 11.05 4.23
C ARG A 277 -13.00 9.65 4.39
N PHE A 278 -13.66 8.63 3.83
CA PHE A 278 -13.22 7.24 3.93
C PHE A 278 -11.87 6.97 3.25
N LYS A 279 -11.49 7.79 2.28
CA LYS A 279 -10.20 7.67 1.58
C LYS A 279 -9.06 8.49 2.20
N LYS A 280 -9.36 9.38 3.16
CA LYS A 280 -8.33 10.21 3.81
C LYS A 280 -7.30 9.37 4.57
N PRO A 281 -6.10 9.94 4.82
CA PRO A 281 -5.10 9.27 5.65
C PRO A 281 -5.68 8.86 7.00
N LYS A 282 -5.60 7.57 7.30
CA LYS A 282 -6.02 6.98 8.57
C LYS A 282 -5.11 5.83 8.95
N ASN A 283 -4.83 5.73 10.24
CA ASN A 283 -4.09 4.59 10.79
C ASN A 283 -5.07 3.53 11.25
N PHE A 284 -4.87 2.30 10.81
CA PHE A 284 -5.58 1.13 11.30
C PHE A 284 -4.60 0.18 11.98
N ILE A 285 -5.04 -0.36 13.10
CA ILE A 285 -4.37 -1.42 13.82
C ILE A 285 -5.21 -2.68 13.62
N LEU A 286 -4.68 -3.61 12.85
CA LEU A 286 -5.35 -4.81 12.42
C LEU A 286 -5.12 -5.95 13.42
N GLY A 287 -6.16 -6.68 13.77
CA GLY A 287 -6.06 -7.75 14.74
C GLY A 287 -7.06 -8.88 14.51
N GLN A 288 -7.03 -9.85 15.40
CA GLN A 288 -8.01 -10.92 15.44
C GLN A 288 -8.82 -10.80 16.73
N SER A 289 -10.14 -10.75 16.60
CA SER A 289 -11.04 -10.82 17.75
C SER A 289 -11.32 -12.27 18.16
N SER A 290 -11.74 -12.43 19.42
CA SER A 290 -12.23 -13.71 19.92
C SER A 290 -13.46 -14.20 19.13
N PRO A 291 -13.66 -15.50 18.95
CA PRO A 291 -14.88 -16.05 18.36
C PRO A 291 -16.19 -15.68 19.08
N ALA A 292 -16.09 -15.20 20.33
CA ALA A 292 -17.25 -14.67 21.07
C ALA A 292 -17.81 -13.38 20.48
N TYR A 293 -17.00 -12.67 19.67
CA TYR A 293 -17.37 -11.41 19.02
C TYR A 293 -17.20 -11.56 17.50
N GLY A 294 -18.13 -11.04 16.70
CA GLY A 294 -17.99 -11.01 15.24
C GLY A 294 -16.81 -10.15 14.78
N GLY A 295 -16.53 -9.11 15.54
CA GLY A 295 -15.41 -8.20 15.37
C GLY A 295 -15.32 -7.23 16.54
N LEU A 296 -14.30 -6.39 16.54
CA LEU A 296 -14.08 -5.29 17.50
C LEU A 296 -13.45 -4.12 16.74
N GLY A 297 -14.21 -3.04 16.61
CA GLY A 297 -13.79 -1.84 15.90
C GLY A 297 -13.95 -0.57 16.73
N GLY A 298 -13.21 0.46 16.33
CA GLY A 298 -13.31 1.80 16.90
C GLY A 298 -11.96 2.50 17.04
N GLY A 299 -11.97 3.81 16.82
CA GLY A 299 -10.72 4.58 16.74
C GLY A 299 -9.81 4.06 15.64
N ALA A 300 -8.67 3.47 16.01
CA ALA A 300 -7.75 2.81 15.08
C ALA A 300 -7.92 1.28 15.05
N THR A 301 -8.60 0.68 16.03
CA THR A 301 -8.75 -0.78 16.14
C THR A 301 -9.68 -1.33 15.08
N TRP A 302 -9.19 -2.26 14.26
CA TRP A 302 -9.98 -2.98 13.29
C TRP A 302 -9.65 -4.47 13.39
N ALA A 303 -10.45 -5.19 14.16
CA ALA A 303 -10.26 -6.61 14.41
C ALA A 303 -11.51 -7.40 14.05
N VAL A 304 -11.32 -8.56 13.45
CA VAL A 304 -12.40 -9.49 13.10
C VAL A 304 -12.06 -10.89 13.58
N THR A 305 -13.07 -11.72 13.73
CA THR A 305 -12.87 -13.10 14.16
C THR A 305 -12.36 -13.98 13.04
N ASN A 306 -11.83 -15.14 13.38
CA ASN A 306 -11.15 -16.07 12.48
C ASN A 306 -11.95 -16.43 11.22
N TRP A 307 -13.24 -16.69 11.30
CA TRP A 307 -14.05 -17.08 10.15
C TRP A 307 -14.22 -15.98 9.09
N ASN A 308 -13.97 -14.72 9.41
CA ASN A 308 -13.97 -13.62 8.44
C ASN A 308 -12.83 -13.76 7.43
N PHE A 309 -11.67 -14.28 7.87
CA PHE A 309 -10.49 -14.40 7.02
C PHE A 309 -10.64 -15.42 5.88
N TYR A 310 -11.54 -16.38 5.99
CA TYR A 310 -11.88 -17.27 4.88
C TYR A 310 -13.25 -16.98 4.27
N GLY A 311 -14.14 -16.33 5.04
CA GLY A 311 -15.48 -15.97 4.58
C GLY A 311 -15.53 -14.76 3.64
N HIS A 312 -14.54 -13.86 3.67
CA HIS A 312 -14.60 -12.62 2.89
C HIS A 312 -14.59 -12.81 1.38
N TYR A 313 -14.13 -13.94 0.87
CA TYR A 313 -14.16 -14.21 -0.58
C TYR A 313 -15.57 -14.48 -1.12
N ALA A 314 -16.50 -14.93 -0.28
CA ALA A 314 -17.75 -15.45 -0.78
C ALA A 314 -18.92 -15.41 0.19
N SER A 315 -18.78 -14.90 1.39
CA SER A 315 -19.80 -14.90 2.43
C SER A 315 -20.21 -13.50 2.84
N PHE A 316 -21.53 -13.23 2.86
CA PHE A 316 -22.06 -11.98 3.41
C PHE A 316 -21.57 -11.75 4.84
N SER A 317 -21.68 -12.76 5.70
CA SER A 317 -21.28 -12.62 7.10
C SER A 317 -19.78 -12.30 7.28
N GLY A 318 -18.93 -12.73 6.33
CA GLY A 318 -17.53 -12.34 6.30
C GLY A 318 -17.37 -10.83 6.10
N TRP A 319 -18.00 -10.30 5.08
CA TRP A 319 -17.96 -8.86 4.79
C TRP A 319 -18.76 -8.02 5.78
N GLU A 320 -19.85 -8.52 6.32
CA GLU A 320 -20.65 -7.80 7.30
C GLU A 320 -19.80 -7.39 8.50
N SER A 321 -19.09 -8.32 9.14
CA SER A 321 -18.23 -7.99 10.28
C SER A 321 -17.08 -7.06 9.88
N ILE A 322 -16.41 -7.32 8.75
CA ILE A 322 -15.29 -6.49 8.28
C ILE A 322 -15.73 -5.04 8.10
N THR A 323 -16.85 -4.84 7.42
CA THR A 323 -17.36 -3.49 7.11
C THR A 323 -18.00 -2.82 8.32
N HIS A 324 -18.63 -3.60 9.20
CA HIS A 324 -19.19 -3.13 10.47
C HIS A 324 -18.09 -2.51 11.34
N GLU A 325 -17.00 -3.24 11.56
CA GLU A 325 -15.88 -2.77 12.38
C GLU A 325 -15.14 -1.59 11.72
N PHE A 326 -15.04 -1.58 10.40
CA PHE A 326 -14.55 -0.42 9.68
C PHE A 326 -15.39 0.83 9.95
N MET A 327 -16.73 0.69 9.98
CA MET A 327 -17.62 1.83 10.27
C MET A 327 -17.47 2.33 11.70
N HIS A 328 -17.20 1.46 12.67
CA HIS A 328 -16.83 1.90 14.02
C HIS A 328 -15.52 2.72 14.02
N CYS A 329 -14.55 2.32 13.22
CA CYS A 329 -13.33 3.13 13.01
C CYS A 329 -13.64 4.49 12.36
N MET A 330 -14.75 4.61 11.65
CA MET A 330 -15.24 5.86 11.05
C MET A 330 -16.27 6.57 11.92
N ASP A 331 -16.29 6.31 13.23
CA ASP A 331 -17.12 6.96 14.24
C ASP A 331 -18.64 6.74 14.08
N TYR A 332 -19.03 5.66 13.39
CA TYR A 332 -20.44 5.26 13.33
C TYR A 332 -20.77 4.26 14.45
N SER A 333 -21.90 4.47 15.11
CA SER A 333 -22.45 3.60 16.14
C SER A 333 -23.54 2.68 15.60
N HIS A 334 -24.00 1.74 16.42
CA HIS A 334 -25.13 0.86 16.10
C HIS A 334 -26.47 1.57 15.88
N ASN A 335 -26.54 2.88 16.14
CA ASN A 335 -27.75 3.67 15.83
C ASN A 335 -27.87 4.02 14.35
N SER A 336 -26.77 3.92 13.58
CA SER A 336 -26.74 4.19 12.14
C SER A 336 -26.88 2.89 11.33
N ASN A 337 -27.36 3.00 10.08
CA ASN A 337 -27.29 1.87 9.13
C ASN A 337 -25.94 1.78 8.40
N MET A 338 -24.95 2.49 8.90
CA MET A 338 -23.57 2.33 8.48
C MET A 338 -22.94 1.04 9.06
N THR A 339 -23.35 0.64 10.28
CA THR A 339 -22.86 -0.55 10.95
C THR A 339 -23.74 -1.78 10.68
N TYR A 340 -25.07 -1.65 10.84
CA TYR A 340 -26.02 -2.70 10.54
C TYR A 340 -27.03 -2.22 9.51
N ALA A 341 -27.31 -3.06 8.51
CA ALA A 341 -28.39 -2.79 7.57
C ALA A 341 -29.73 -2.69 8.29
N ALA A 342 -30.55 -1.73 7.91
CA ALA A 342 -31.90 -1.55 8.42
C ALA A 342 -32.93 -1.92 7.36
N LYS A 343 -34.07 -2.44 7.78
CA LYS A 343 -35.20 -2.71 6.88
C LYS A 343 -35.95 -1.41 6.60
N THR A 344 -36.21 -1.16 5.33
CA THR A 344 -37.15 -0.13 4.89
C THR A 344 -38.59 -0.56 5.17
N SER A 345 -39.56 0.36 5.02
CA SER A 345 -41.00 0.03 5.07
C SER A 345 -41.43 -1.06 4.09
N GLU A 346 -40.69 -1.21 2.99
CA GLU A 346 -40.90 -2.23 1.96
C GLU A 346 -40.17 -3.54 2.27
N GLY A 347 -39.51 -3.65 3.43
CA GLY A 347 -38.81 -4.86 3.86
C GLY A 347 -37.43 -5.07 3.24
N VAL A 348 -36.88 -4.06 2.54
CA VAL A 348 -35.57 -4.11 1.92
C VAL A 348 -34.48 -3.79 2.94
N ASN A 349 -33.43 -4.62 3.03
CA ASN A 349 -32.26 -4.29 3.83
C ASN A 349 -31.40 -3.23 3.13
N VAL A 350 -31.16 -2.12 3.83
CA VAL A 350 -30.37 -0.99 3.34
C VAL A 350 -29.34 -0.59 4.38
N GLY A 351 -28.11 -0.55 4.00
CA GLY A 351 -27.00 -0.13 4.84
C GLY A 351 -25.68 -0.21 4.13
N TRP A 352 -24.64 0.31 4.80
CA TRP A 352 -23.29 0.30 4.26
C TRP A 352 -22.74 -1.12 4.08
N THR A 353 -22.94 -2.00 5.07
CA THR A 353 -22.48 -3.38 5.02
C THR A 353 -23.09 -4.14 3.84
N GLU A 354 -24.39 -3.93 3.62
CA GLU A 354 -25.10 -4.52 2.48
C GLU A 354 -24.57 -3.98 1.13
N PHE A 355 -24.32 -2.69 1.05
CA PHE A 355 -23.77 -2.04 -0.15
C PHE A 355 -22.38 -2.60 -0.50
N ILE A 356 -21.46 -2.58 0.45
CA ILE A 356 -20.06 -3.01 0.20
C ILE A 356 -20.02 -4.50 -0.16
N TRP A 357 -20.82 -5.35 0.50
CA TRP A 357 -20.91 -6.74 0.15
C TRP A 357 -21.39 -6.95 -1.30
N GLN A 358 -22.46 -6.26 -1.70
CA GLN A 358 -22.98 -6.36 -3.06
C GLN A 358 -21.99 -5.83 -4.10
N LEU A 359 -21.27 -4.77 -3.78
CA LEU A 359 -20.23 -4.22 -4.65
C LEU A 359 -19.06 -5.19 -4.80
N HIS A 360 -18.61 -5.79 -3.69
CA HIS A 360 -17.59 -6.83 -3.72
C HIS A 360 -17.98 -7.99 -4.65
N MET A 361 -19.20 -8.49 -4.50
CA MET A 361 -19.72 -9.58 -5.35
C MET A 361 -19.78 -9.21 -6.82
N TRP A 362 -20.20 -7.99 -7.14
CA TRP A 362 -20.24 -7.48 -8.49
C TRP A 362 -18.85 -7.44 -9.13
N LEU A 363 -17.90 -6.82 -8.46
CA LEU A 363 -16.53 -6.64 -8.95
C LEU A 363 -15.77 -7.98 -8.99
N SER A 364 -15.96 -8.85 -7.98
CA SER A 364 -15.32 -10.16 -7.93
C SER A 364 -15.74 -11.03 -9.12
N LYS A 365 -17.02 -11.05 -9.46
CA LYS A 365 -17.54 -11.84 -10.60
C LYS A 365 -17.04 -11.31 -11.95
N LYS A 366 -16.78 -10.00 -12.05
CA LYS A 366 -16.19 -9.39 -13.24
C LYS A 366 -14.67 -9.60 -13.34
N GLY A 367 -14.02 -10.04 -12.27
CA GLY A 367 -12.56 -10.04 -12.17
C GLY A 367 -11.96 -8.66 -11.95
N ASP A 368 -12.75 -7.68 -11.55
CA ASP A 368 -12.37 -6.27 -11.38
C ASP A 368 -11.92 -5.95 -9.95
N LEU A 369 -11.39 -6.93 -9.21
CA LEU A 369 -10.77 -6.75 -7.90
C LEU A 369 -9.30 -7.22 -7.93
N PRO A 370 -8.42 -6.61 -7.16
CA PRO A 370 -7.02 -7.05 -7.04
C PRO A 370 -6.91 -8.54 -6.67
N TYR A 371 -7.78 -9.02 -5.78
CA TYR A 371 -7.73 -10.38 -5.27
C TYR A 371 -9.14 -11.01 -5.28
N THR A 372 -9.35 -11.95 -6.18
CA THR A 372 -10.63 -12.68 -6.32
C THR A 372 -10.51 -14.17 -6.05
N ASP A 373 -9.29 -14.72 -6.15
CA ASP A 373 -9.03 -16.14 -5.96
C ASP A 373 -8.90 -16.47 -4.47
N ARG A 374 -9.85 -17.21 -3.92
CA ARG A 374 -9.81 -17.68 -2.52
C ARG A 374 -8.65 -18.63 -2.22
N ASN A 375 -8.10 -19.27 -3.25
CA ASN A 375 -6.97 -20.18 -3.12
C ASN A 375 -5.61 -19.46 -3.11
N LEU A 376 -5.61 -18.15 -3.35
CA LEU A 376 -4.40 -17.34 -3.52
C LEU A 376 -3.38 -17.58 -2.41
N LEU A 377 -3.81 -17.47 -1.16
CA LEU A 377 -2.94 -17.63 0.01
C LEU A 377 -2.96 -19.05 0.57
N GLY A 378 -3.82 -19.90 0.08
CA GLY A 378 -3.97 -21.27 0.57
C GLY A 378 -4.43 -21.37 2.03
N PHE A 379 -5.00 -20.29 2.58
CA PHE A 379 -5.37 -20.20 4.00
C PHE A 379 -6.31 -21.33 4.44
N HIS A 380 -7.24 -21.76 3.58
CA HIS A 380 -8.21 -22.82 3.85
C HIS A 380 -7.68 -24.23 3.57
N LYS A 381 -6.51 -24.38 2.94
CA LYS A 381 -5.97 -25.70 2.57
C LYS A 381 -5.63 -26.52 3.81
N PRO A 382 -5.85 -27.87 3.78
CA PRO A 382 -5.56 -28.74 4.92
C PRO A 382 -4.09 -28.67 5.40
N GLU A 383 -3.14 -28.56 4.48
CA GLU A 383 -1.71 -28.48 4.80
C GLU A 383 -1.34 -27.21 5.59
N ASN A 384 -2.19 -26.20 5.56
CA ASN A 384 -2.01 -24.96 6.29
C ASN A 384 -2.81 -24.92 7.62
N ALA A 385 -3.45 -26.01 8.01
CA ALA A 385 -4.26 -26.08 9.23
C ALA A 385 -3.47 -25.68 10.48
N GLN A 386 -2.19 -26.04 10.55
CA GLN A 386 -1.29 -25.69 11.66
C GLN A 386 -1.06 -24.19 11.83
N TYR A 387 -1.33 -23.38 10.81
CA TYR A 387 -1.17 -21.92 10.83
C TYR A 387 -2.46 -21.18 11.16
N ARG A 388 -3.52 -21.92 11.48
CA ARG A 388 -4.84 -21.43 11.89
C ARG A 388 -5.12 -21.86 13.33
N ASP A 389 -6.02 -21.17 13.98
CA ASP A 389 -6.49 -21.49 15.35
C ASP A 389 -7.92 -22.04 15.39
N CYS A 390 -8.47 -22.40 14.23
CA CYS A 390 -9.80 -22.96 14.11
C CYS A 390 -9.92 -23.91 12.93
N ASP A 391 -10.87 -24.81 13.02
CA ASP A 391 -11.31 -25.60 11.90
C ASP A 391 -12.18 -24.77 10.96
N ILE A 392 -11.93 -24.91 9.67
CA ILE A 392 -12.75 -24.26 8.65
C ILE A 392 -14.01 -25.10 8.47
N ARG A 393 -15.18 -24.44 8.50
CA ARG A 393 -16.45 -25.11 8.24
C ARG A 393 -16.46 -25.71 6.83
N ASP A 394 -17.06 -26.90 6.68
CA ASP A 394 -17.14 -27.63 5.41
C ASP A 394 -17.66 -26.77 4.25
N ILE A 395 -18.61 -25.87 4.52
CA ILE A 395 -19.14 -24.93 3.52
C ILE A 395 -18.08 -24.07 2.84
N PHE A 396 -16.95 -23.81 3.50
CA PHE A 396 -15.84 -23.03 2.93
C PHE A 396 -14.77 -23.92 2.29
N LEU A 397 -14.88 -25.25 2.45
CA LEU A 397 -13.99 -26.23 1.83
C LEU A 397 -14.58 -26.79 0.52
N ASP A 398 -15.91 -26.79 0.38
CA ASP A 398 -16.61 -27.28 -0.80
C ASP A 398 -16.86 -26.16 -1.80
N ASP A 399 -16.12 -26.19 -2.91
CA ASP A 399 -16.22 -25.19 -3.98
C ASP A 399 -17.61 -25.15 -4.62
N ALA A 400 -18.30 -26.29 -4.76
CA ALA A 400 -19.61 -26.33 -5.38
C ALA A 400 -20.69 -25.69 -4.48
N VAL A 401 -20.65 -25.97 -3.18
CA VAL A 401 -21.52 -25.33 -2.19
C VAL A 401 -21.27 -23.83 -2.13
N LEU A 402 -20.02 -23.43 -2.12
CA LEU A 402 -19.61 -22.03 -2.10
C LEU A 402 -20.11 -21.30 -3.35
N GLN A 403 -19.88 -21.86 -4.53
CA GLN A 403 -20.33 -21.29 -5.80
C GLN A 403 -21.86 -21.15 -5.86
N LYS A 404 -22.60 -22.17 -5.39
CA LYS A 404 -24.04 -22.09 -5.30
C LYS A 404 -24.54 -20.95 -4.42
N ASN A 405 -23.86 -20.73 -3.29
CA ASN A 405 -24.18 -19.61 -2.40
C ASN A 405 -23.90 -18.27 -3.07
N ILE A 406 -22.73 -18.12 -3.70
CA ILE A 406 -22.37 -16.94 -4.48
C ILE A 406 -23.43 -16.64 -5.53
N ASP A 407 -23.82 -17.62 -6.33
CA ASP A 407 -24.82 -17.46 -7.40
C ASP A 407 -26.21 -17.10 -6.85
N SER A 408 -26.59 -17.67 -5.70
CA SER A 408 -27.83 -17.30 -5.02
C SER A 408 -27.86 -15.85 -4.55
N PHE A 409 -26.78 -15.39 -3.91
CA PHE A 409 -26.65 -13.99 -3.50
C PHE A 409 -26.58 -13.03 -4.67
N TYR A 410 -25.80 -13.38 -5.69
CA TYR A 410 -25.67 -12.58 -6.89
C TYR A 410 -27.03 -12.31 -7.55
N LYS A 411 -27.88 -13.33 -7.68
CA LYS A 411 -29.24 -13.21 -8.22
C LYS A 411 -30.16 -12.32 -7.38
N LYS A 412 -29.95 -12.25 -6.06
CA LYS A 412 -30.78 -11.47 -5.13
C LYS A 412 -30.28 -10.03 -4.94
N SER A 413 -29.05 -9.72 -5.34
CA SER A 413 -28.42 -8.44 -5.15
C SER A 413 -29.11 -7.35 -5.98
N ARG A 414 -29.57 -6.28 -5.32
CA ARG A 414 -30.14 -5.09 -5.98
C ARG A 414 -29.12 -4.37 -6.84
N LEU A 415 -27.90 -4.22 -6.33
CA LEU A 415 -26.81 -3.57 -7.05
C LEU A 415 -26.47 -4.35 -8.33
N VAL A 416 -26.36 -5.68 -8.24
CA VAL A 416 -26.10 -6.52 -9.41
C VAL A 416 -27.20 -6.37 -10.44
N LYS A 417 -28.46 -6.46 -10.01
CA LYS A 417 -29.60 -6.25 -10.91
C LYS A 417 -29.53 -4.88 -11.57
N TYR A 418 -29.29 -3.85 -10.76
CA TYR A 418 -29.20 -2.47 -11.25
C TYR A 418 -28.14 -2.30 -12.33
N PHE A 419 -26.90 -2.75 -12.09
CA PHE A 419 -25.81 -2.60 -13.07
C PHE A 419 -25.93 -3.57 -14.28
N THR A 420 -26.63 -4.68 -14.13
CA THR A 420 -26.96 -5.54 -15.27
C THR A 420 -27.93 -4.83 -16.24
N GLU A 421 -28.92 -4.12 -15.68
CA GLU A 421 -29.90 -3.37 -16.45
C GLU A 421 -29.38 -1.99 -16.92
N ASN A 422 -28.43 -1.41 -16.17
CA ASN A 422 -27.88 -0.07 -16.40
C ASN A 422 -26.34 -0.11 -16.35
N PRO A 423 -25.68 -0.72 -17.33
CA PRO A 423 -24.22 -0.80 -17.33
C PRO A 423 -23.62 0.61 -17.38
N LEU A 424 -22.59 0.85 -16.57
CA LEU A 424 -21.84 2.10 -16.67
C LEU A 424 -21.17 2.15 -18.05
N LYS A 425 -21.31 3.29 -18.70
CA LYS A 425 -20.57 3.50 -19.95
C LYS A 425 -19.08 3.61 -19.61
N ASP A 426 -18.26 2.79 -20.24
CA ASP A 426 -16.81 2.95 -20.18
C ASP A 426 -16.41 4.31 -20.74
N ASN A 427 -16.18 5.28 -19.86
CA ASN A 427 -15.61 6.58 -20.26
C ASN A 427 -14.07 6.51 -20.39
N THR A 428 -13.53 5.30 -20.54
CA THR A 428 -12.10 5.05 -20.76
C THR A 428 -11.89 4.53 -22.17
N LYS A 429 -12.07 5.43 -23.14
CA LYS A 429 -11.42 5.34 -24.46
C LYS A 429 -10.75 6.65 -24.77
#